data_48a92196973c489ebab816ae46cd0816
#
_entry.id   48a92196973c489ebab816ae46cd0816
#
_cell.length_a   1.000
_cell.length_b   1.000
_cell.length_c   1.000
_cell.angle_alpha   90.00
_cell.angle_beta   90.00
_cell.angle_gamma   90.00
#
_symmetry.space_group_name_H-M   'P 1'
#
loop_
_entity.id
_entity.type
_entity.pdbx_description
1 polymer ?
#
loop_
_entity_poly.entity_id
_entity_poly.type
_entity_poly.pdbx_seq_one_letter_code
_entity_poly.pdbx_strand_id
1 'polypeptide(L)'
;MNLSSRSLSAALGGLLCAASAVAQAQPAAVVFENVRIFSGTADRLTAPSNVLVVGNVIKSISTMPIADPPGSAVTRIAGGGRTLMPGLIDNHVHILFSASSQPELLDPKMGIDVLQARATVEAKQMLLRGFTAVRDLGGPMLEARPAIDRGELPGPRIYPSGAMISQTSGHGDFRHPHERARRFGGELSRGELLGGAFIADGRDEVLTATRENLRAGATQIKVMAGGGAASAYDPLDVAQYTLDEMKAAVEAADDWGTYVAVHAYTPKAVRRAVEAGVKCIDHGQLLDEDTVKLLAEKDVWLSLQALDEAPPTAAASTREKKHQVVVGADNAFKWAIKHRVKLAWGTDFLFTPANNKNQTADIVKLTQWTTPAQILKLVTHDNAQLLALSGPRNPYPGKLGVVEEGALADLLLVDGDPLAKLELLRDPGKTFVVIMKDGKVYKNTLQ
;
A
#
# COMPACT_ATOMS: atom_id res chain seq x y z
N MET A 1 -37.02 -44.16 73.92
CA MET A 1 -36.93 -42.76 73.54
C MET A 1 -36.96 -42.67 72.01
N ASN A 2 -38.09 -42.20 71.50
CA ASN A 2 -38.41 -42.17 70.08
C ASN A 2 -37.71 -41.09 69.32
N LEU A 3 -37.03 -41.44 68.22
CA LEU A 3 -36.55 -40.53 67.23
C LEU A 3 -37.35 -40.72 65.95
N SER A 4 -38.15 -39.74 65.60
CA SER A 4 -38.99 -39.66 64.41
C SER A 4 -38.17 -39.33 63.17
N SER A 5 -38.27 -40.15 62.13
CA SER A 5 -37.79 -39.93 60.79
C SER A 5 -38.67 -38.90 60.04
N ARG A 6 -38.09 -37.83 59.53
CA ARG A 6 -38.73 -36.95 58.57
C ARG A 6 -38.11 -37.17 57.20
N SER A 7 -38.88 -37.67 56.26
CA SER A 7 -38.58 -37.80 54.85
C SER A 7 -38.59 -36.45 54.16
N LEU A 8 -37.49 -36.07 53.53
CA LEU A 8 -37.39 -34.94 52.62
C LEU A 8 -37.64 -35.41 51.19
N SER A 9 -38.71 -34.96 50.58
CA SER A 9 -38.98 -35.16 49.15
C SER A 9 -38.26 -34.08 48.39
N ALA A 10 -37.27 -34.46 47.55
CA ALA A 10 -36.59 -33.56 46.62
C ALA A 10 -37.40 -33.50 45.33
N ALA A 11 -37.92 -32.32 45.02
CA ALA A 11 -38.50 -31.97 43.71
C ALA A 11 -37.38 -31.59 42.71
N LEU A 12 -37.17 -32.43 41.70
CA LEU A 12 -36.28 -32.15 40.58
C LEU A 12 -37.02 -31.21 39.60
N GLY A 13 -36.73 -29.92 39.68
CA GLY A 13 -37.14 -28.93 38.66
C GLY A 13 -36.21 -28.99 37.46
N GLY A 14 -36.66 -29.58 36.36
CA GLY A 14 -35.93 -29.55 35.11
C GLY A 14 -35.90 -28.14 34.48
N LEU A 15 -34.76 -27.48 34.48
CA LEU A 15 -34.53 -26.26 33.69
C LEU A 15 -34.33 -26.68 32.21
N LEU A 16 -35.35 -26.46 31.37
CA LEU A 16 -35.16 -26.46 29.91
C LEU A 16 -34.38 -25.21 29.55
N CYS A 17 -33.07 -25.34 29.30
CA CYS A 17 -32.29 -24.32 28.58
C CYS A 17 -32.75 -24.33 27.13
N ALA A 18 -33.62 -23.40 26.75
CA ALA A 18 -33.86 -23.05 25.35
C ALA A 18 -32.58 -22.38 24.78
N ALA A 19 -31.79 -23.18 24.08
CA ALA A 19 -30.70 -22.63 23.28
C ALA A 19 -31.30 -21.78 22.14
N SER A 20 -31.36 -20.48 22.33
CA SER A 20 -31.66 -19.54 21.27
C SER A 20 -30.51 -19.61 20.26
N ALA A 21 -30.73 -20.33 19.15
CA ALA A 21 -29.83 -20.25 17.99
C ALA A 21 -29.85 -18.80 17.50
N VAL A 22 -28.80 -18.06 17.78
CA VAL A 22 -28.58 -16.77 17.15
C VAL A 22 -28.42 -17.08 15.68
N ALA A 23 -29.44 -16.77 14.88
CA ALA A 23 -29.38 -16.87 13.44
C ALA A 23 -28.26 -15.91 12.97
N GLN A 24 -27.12 -16.47 12.60
CA GLN A 24 -26.00 -15.70 12.05
C GLN A 24 -26.48 -15.10 10.73
N ALA A 25 -26.54 -13.77 10.65
CA ALA A 25 -26.93 -13.09 9.42
C ALA A 25 -26.04 -13.63 8.28
N GLN A 26 -26.68 -14.12 7.22
CA GLN A 26 -25.97 -14.61 6.05
C GLN A 26 -25.17 -13.47 5.44
N PRO A 27 -23.93 -13.70 4.98
CA PRO A 27 -23.11 -12.65 4.38
C PRO A 27 -23.82 -12.08 3.14
N ALA A 28 -23.73 -10.75 2.98
CA ALA A 28 -24.24 -10.07 1.79
C ALA A 28 -23.57 -10.65 0.54
N ALA A 29 -24.34 -10.78 -0.54
CA ALA A 29 -23.85 -11.24 -1.83
C ALA A 29 -24.01 -10.18 -2.91
N VAL A 30 -23.06 -10.10 -3.84
CA VAL A 30 -23.13 -9.23 -5.03
C VAL A 30 -22.87 -10.08 -6.25
N VAL A 31 -23.71 -9.92 -7.27
CA VAL A 31 -23.52 -10.55 -8.59
C VAL A 31 -23.26 -9.46 -9.61
N PHE A 32 -22.07 -9.47 -10.20
CA PHE A 32 -21.81 -8.71 -11.42
C PHE A 32 -22.26 -9.54 -12.62
N GLU A 33 -23.16 -9.01 -13.42
CA GLU A 33 -23.73 -9.69 -14.58
C GLU A 33 -23.21 -9.14 -15.89
N ASN A 34 -22.92 -10.01 -16.85
CA ASN A 34 -22.47 -9.62 -18.20
C ASN A 34 -21.27 -8.65 -18.15
N VAL A 35 -20.18 -9.08 -17.52
CA VAL A 35 -18.91 -8.36 -17.48
C VAL A 35 -17.85 -9.09 -18.28
N ARG A 36 -16.88 -8.36 -18.87
CA ARG A 36 -15.66 -8.93 -19.42
C ARG A 36 -14.57 -8.78 -18.37
N ILE A 37 -13.83 -9.84 -18.10
CA ILE A 37 -12.89 -9.86 -16.96
C ILE A 37 -11.46 -9.66 -17.45
N PHE A 38 -10.76 -8.68 -16.86
CA PHE A 38 -9.30 -8.66 -16.78
C PHE A 38 -8.89 -9.38 -15.51
N SER A 39 -8.23 -10.54 -15.65
CA SER A 39 -7.91 -11.40 -14.48
C SER A 39 -6.83 -10.84 -13.56
N GLY A 40 -6.08 -9.82 -13.97
CA GLY A 40 -4.87 -9.32 -13.30
C GLY A 40 -3.57 -9.86 -13.92
N THR A 41 -3.62 -10.94 -14.68
CA THR A 41 -2.43 -11.58 -15.27
C THR A 41 -2.49 -11.81 -16.77
N ALA A 42 -3.68 -11.82 -17.35
CA ALA A 42 -3.87 -12.06 -18.78
C ALA A 42 -3.62 -10.79 -19.61
N ASP A 43 -3.35 -10.98 -20.90
CA ASP A 43 -3.17 -9.90 -21.88
C ASP A 43 -4.47 -9.56 -22.65
N ARG A 44 -5.57 -10.23 -22.30
CA ARG A 44 -6.89 -10.09 -22.95
C ARG A 44 -8.02 -10.22 -21.95
N LEU A 45 -9.18 -9.67 -22.30
CA LEU A 45 -10.42 -9.85 -21.56
C LEU A 45 -11.04 -11.21 -21.85
N THR A 46 -11.78 -11.74 -20.87
CA THR A 46 -12.60 -12.95 -21.06
C THR A 46 -13.78 -12.69 -22.00
N ALA A 47 -14.47 -13.76 -22.44
CA ALA A 47 -15.84 -13.66 -22.91
C ALA A 47 -16.76 -13.08 -21.80
N PRO A 48 -17.93 -12.53 -22.14
CA PRO A 48 -18.91 -12.07 -21.17
C PRO A 48 -19.20 -13.14 -20.11
N SER A 49 -19.12 -12.76 -18.85
CA SER A 49 -19.20 -13.65 -17.70
C SER A 49 -19.99 -12.99 -16.56
N ASN A 50 -20.38 -13.79 -15.57
CA ASN A 50 -20.99 -13.34 -14.33
C ASN A 50 -20.06 -13.69 -13.18
N VAL A 51 -20.00 -12.81 -12.15
CA VAL A 51 -19.11 -12.99 -11.01
C VAL A 51 -19.93 -12.84 -9.73
N LEU A 52 -19.93 -13.88 -8.90
CA LEU A 52 -20.56 -13.88 -7.57
C LEU A 52 -19.50 -13.58 -6.50
N VAL A 53 -19.77 -12.55 -5.72
CA VAL A 53 -19.06 -12.23 -4.48
C VAL A 53 -19.96 -12.61 -3.30
N VAL A 54 -19.41 -13.31 -2.30
CA VAL A 54 -20.09 -13.62 -1.03
C VAL A 54 -19.18 -13.17 0.11
N GLY A 55 -19.69 -12.29 0.95
CA GLY A 55 -18.83 -11.63 1.95
C GLY A 55 -17.73 -10.84 1.24
N ASN A 56 -16.47 -11.16 1.55
CA ASN A 56 -15.31 -10.47 0.96
C ASN A 56 -14.53 -11.31 -0.08
N VAL A 57 -15.11 -12.38 -0.61
CA VAL A 57 -14.43 -13.33 -1.50
C VAL A 57 -15.21 -13.52 -2.80
N ILE A 58 -14.50 -13.61 -3.91
CA ILE A 58 -15.07 -14.05 -5.20
C ILE A 58 -15.38 -15.53 -5.09
N LYS A 59 -16.69 -15.84 -5.11
CA LYS A 59 -17.16 -17.22 -4.86
C LYS A 59 -17.21 -18.07 -6.12
N SER A 60 -17.65 -17.48 -7.25
CA SER A 60 -17.73 -18.18 -8.53
C SER A 60 -17.70 -17.21 -9.71
N ILE A 61 -17.18 -17.71 -10.83
CA ILE A 61 -17.15 -17.04 -12.14
C ILE A 61 -17.76 -17.99 -13.16
N SER A 62 -18.75 -17.52 -13.94
CA SER A 62 -19.49 -18.37 -14.90
C SER A 62 -19.91 -17.57 -16.13
N THR A 63 -19.88 -18.20 -17.29
CA THR A 63 -20.53 -17.67 -18.51
C THR A 63 -22.05 -17.87 -18.51
N MET A 64 -22.54 -18.73 -17.63
CA MET A 64 -23.97 -18.95 -17.41
C MET A 64 -24.49 -18.07 -16.27
N PRO A 65 -25.79 -17.73 -16.23
CA PRO A 65 -26.38 -17.05 -15.08
C PRO A 65 -26.08 -17.74 -13.76
N ILE A 66 -25.79 -16.96 -12.72
CA ILE A 66 -25.51 -17.46 -11.37
C ILE A 66 -26.77 -17.29 -10.52
N ALA A 67 -27.22 -18.41 -9.91
CA ALA A 67 -28.34 -18.40 -8.98
C ALA A 67 -27.99 -17.68 -7.67
N ASP A 68 -28.98 -17.11 -7.00
CA ASP A 68 -28.80 -16.48 -5.70
C ASP A 68 -28.38 -17.50 -4.65
N PRO A 69 -27.37 -17.22 -3.83
CA PRO A 69 -27.02 -18.06 -2.71
C PRO A 69 -28.19 -18.15 -1.72
N PRO A 70 -28.55 -19.37 -1.25
CA PRO A 70 -29.65 -19.52 -0.31
C PRO A 70 -29.49 -18.65 0.95
N GLY A 71 -30.51 -17.89 1.30
CA GLY A 71 -30.55 -17.11 2.53
C GLY A 71 -29.75 -15.78 2.49
N SER A 72 -29.05 -15.46 1.41
CA SER A 72 -28.31 -14.21 1.27
C SER A 72 -29.17 -13.10 0.63
N ALA A 73 -29.03 -11.87 1.10
CA ALA A 73 -29.51 -10.71 0.38
C ALA A 73 -28.57 -10.45 -0.80
N VAL A 74 -29.06 -10.52 -2.03
CA VAL A 74 -28.26 -10.40 -3.26
C VAL A 74 -28.47 -9.06 -3.92
N THR A 75 -27.38 -8.32 -4.17
CA THR A 75 -27.35 -7.14 -5.03
C THR A 75 -26.86 -7.54 -6.42
N ARG A 76 -27.66 -7.28 -7.46
CA ARG A 76 -27.26 -7.53 -8.84
C ARG A 76 -26.83 -6.23 -9.53
N ILE A 77 -25.66 -6.25 -10.16
CA ILE A 77 -25.05 -5.14 -10.88
C ILE A 77 -24.94 -5.53 -12.36
N ALA A 78 -25.75 -4.88 -13.20
CA ALA A 78 -25.71 -5.08 -14.65
C ALA A 78 -24.44 -4.48 -15.25
N GLY A 79 -23.46 -5.31 -15.57
CA GLY A 79 -22.18 -4.86 -16.12
C GLY A 79 -22.26 -4.31 -17.55
N GLY A 80 -23.22 -4.81 -18.36
CA GLY A 80 -23.45 -4.29 -19.71
C GLY A 80 -22.25 -4.45 -20.65
N GLY A 81 -21.43 -5.49 -20.47
CA GLY A 81 -20.22 -5.74 -21.27
C GLY A 81 -19.00 -4.92 -20.83
N ARG A 82 -19.07 -4.16 -19.72
CA ARG A 82 -17.97 -3.40 -19.12
C ARG A 82 -16.88 -4.31 -18.60
N THR A 83 -15.69 -3.75 -18.35
CA THR A 83 -14.56 -4.51 -17.82
C THR A 83 -14.59 -4.56 -16.30
N LEU A 84 -14.66 -5.77 -15.74
CA LEU A 84 -14.39 -6.05 -14.32
C LEU A 84 -12.92 -6.38 -14.17
N MET A 85 -12.21 -5.66 -13.30
CA MET A 85 -10.78 -5.87 -13.04
C MET A 85 -10.48 -5.81 -11.54
N PRO A 86 -9.29 -6.29 -11.11
CA PRO A 86 -8.87 -6.10 -9.73
C PRO A 86 -8.78 -4.61 -9.39
N GLY A 87 -8.98 -4.27 -8.12
CA GLY A 87 -8.65 -2.95 -7.60
C GLY A 87 -7.18 -2.59 -7.84
N LEU A 88 -6.92 -1.32 -8.10
CA LEU A 88 -5.54 -0.81 -8.26
C LEU A 88 -4.81 -0.87 -6.93
N ILE A 89 -3.49 -1.08 -7.01
CA ILE A 89 -2.58 -1.11 -5.87
C ILE A 89 -1.48 -0.08 -6.11
N ASP A 90 -1.28 0.82 -5.14
CA ASP A 90 -0.15 1.75 -5.13
C ASP A 90 0.87 1.30 -4.07
N ASN A 91 2.05 0.85 -4.51
CA ASN A 91 3.08 0.30 -3.62
C ASN A 91 4.01 1.34 -3.01
N HIS A 92 3.77 2.63 -3.24
CA HIS A 92 4.56 3.68 -2.63
C HIS A 92 3.72 4.93 -2.39
N VAL A 93 3.08 4.96 -1.25
CA VAL A 93 2.35 6.15 -0.81
C VAL A 93 2.86 6.64 0.54
N HIS A 94 2.59 7.89 0.83
CA HIS A 94 2.77 8.54 2.12
C HIS A 94 1.48 9.29 2.43
N ILE A 95 0.48 8.60 3.01
CA ILE A 95 -0.88 9.13 3.13
C ILE A 95 -0.89 10.46 3.91
N LEU A 96 -0.17 10.54 5.03
CA LEU A 96 -0.07 11.77 5.82
C LEU A 96 0.63 12.88 5.03
N PHE A 97 1.75 12.56 4.38
CA PHE A 97 2.59 13.56 3.71
C PHE A 97 2.01 14.02 2.37
N SER A 98 1.19 13.21 1.72
CA SER A 98 0.45 13.61 0.53
C SER A 98 -0.78 14.47 0.85
N ALA A 99 -1.32 14.37 2.07
CA ALA A 99 -2.52 15.10 2.50
C ALA A 99 -2.25 16.55 2.95
N SER A 100 -0.98 16.95 3.09
CA SER A 100 -0.60 18.27 3.58
C SER A 100 0.68 18.76 2.91
N SER A 101 0.84 20.09 2.84
CA SER A 101 2.08 20.67 2.33
C SER A 101 3.22 20.54 3.35
N GLN A 102 4.47 20.54 2.88
CA GLN A 102 5.62 20.47 3.78
C GLN A 102 5.66 21.61 4.84
N PRO A 103 5.38 22.89 4.50
CA PRO A 103 5.28 23.93 5.51
C PRO A 103 4.24 23.65 6.59
N GLU A 104 3.05 23.10 6.23
CA GLU A 104 2.03 22.76 7.21
C GLU A 104 2.46 21.61 8.13
N LEU A 105 3.12 20.59 7.58
CA LEU A 105 3.64 19.45 8.35
C LEU A 105 4.73 19.90 9.34
N LEU A 106 5.57 20.85 8.96
CA LEU A 106 6.67 21.35 9.79
C LEU A 106 6.24 22.47 10.74
N ASP A 107 5.05 23.07 10.60
CA ASP A 107 4.56 24.11 11.51
C ASP A 107 4.20 23.51 12.87
N PRO A 108 4.90 23.89 13.95
CA PRO A 108 4.59 23.39 15.30
C PRO A 108 3.21 23.81 15.83
N LYS A 109 2.59 24.82 15.23
CA LYS A 109 1.25 25.29 15.57
C LYS A 109 0.13 24.47 14.94
N MET A 110 0.44 23.71 13.88
CA MET A 110 -0.53 22.83 13.24
C MET A 110 -0.80 21.63 14.15
N GLY A 111 -2.05 21.40 14.53
CA GLY A 111 -2.45 20.25 15.35
C GLY A 111 -2.18 18.93 14.66
N ILE A 112 -1.65 17.96 15.37
CA ILE A 112 -1.40 16.60 14.84
C ILE A 112 -2.73 15.95 14.47
N ASP A 113 -3.76 16.11 15.26
CA ASP A 113 -5.13 15.65 15.02
C ASP A 113 -5.72 16.20 13.70
N VAL A 114 -5.45 17.46 13.38
CA VAL A 114 -5.87 18.06 12.10
C VAL A 114 -5.17 17.39 10.92
N LEU A 115 -3.88 17.13 11.03
CA LEU A 115 -3.09 16.46 9.98
C LEU A 115 -3.54 15.01 9.80
N GLN A 116 -3.83 14.29 10.89
CA GLN A 116 -4.36 12.92 10.85
C GLN A 116 -5.76 12.87 10.24
N ALA A 117 -6.62 13.84 10.55
CA ALA A 117 -7.94 13.94 9.93
C ALA A 117 -7.84 14.14 8.40
N ARG A 118 -6.91 14.99 7.93
CA ARG A 118 -6.63 15.15 6.49
C ARG A 118 -6.14 13.86 5.85
N ALA A 119 -5.24 13.13 6.51
CA ALA A 119 -4.75 11.83 6.05
C ALA A 119 -5.90 10.82 5.90
N THR A 120 -6.85 10.80 6.83
CA THR A 120 -8.05 9.95 6.75
C THR A 120 -8.94 10.32 5.55
N VAL A 121 -9.10 11.61 5.28
CA VAL A 121 -9.82 12.07 4.08
C VAL A 121 -9.09 11.64 2.81
N GLU A 122 -7.76 11.76 2.76
CA GLU A 122 -6.96 11.33 1.61
C GLU A 122 -7.04 9.82 1.39
N ALA A 123 -7.01 9.01 2.43
CA ALA A 123 -7.21 7.56 2.33
C ALA A 123 -8.57 7.21 1.66
N LYS A 124 -9.64 7.92 2.04
CA LYS A 124 -10.94 7.80 1.36
C LYS A 124 -10.84 8.18 -0.12
N GLN A 125 -10.15 9.26 -0.45
CA GLN A 125 -10.01 9.70 -1.84
C GLN A 125 -9.18 8.70 -2.68
N MET A 126 -8.14 8.08 -2.10
CA MET A 126 -7.39 6.99 -2.76
C MET A 126 -8.32 5.83 -3.14
N LEU A 127 -9.18 5.38 -2.22
CA LEU A 127 -10.18 4.35 -2.52
C LEU A 127 -11.12 4.79 -3.66
N LEU A 128 -11.61 6.03 -3.63
CA LEU A 128 -12.53 6.55 -4.66
C LEU A 128 -11.84 6.80 -6.01
N ARG A 129 -10.51 6.87 -6.04
CA ARG A 129 -9.71 6.82 -7.27
C ARG A 129 -9.42 5.39 -7.74
N GLY A 130 -9.95 4.36 -7.05
CA GLY A 130 -9.84 2.95 -7.43
C GLY A 130 -8.66 2.20 -6.80
N PHE A 131 -7.88 2.82 -5.92
CA PHE A 131 -6.83 2.12 -5.17
C PHE A 131 -7.47 1.40 -3.98
N THR A 132 -7.65 0.09 -4.10
CA THR A 132 -8.23 -0.74 -3.04
C THR A 132 -7.21 -1.20 -2.02
N ALA A 133 -5.93 -1.18 -2.37
CA ALA A 133 -4.80 -1.44 -1.46
C ALA A 133 -3.66 -0.47 -1.72
N VAL A 134 -2.92 -0.12 -0.65
CA VAL A 134 -1.74 0.74 -0.71
C VAL A 134 -0.67 0.28 0.26
N ARG A 135 0.62 0.49 -0.10
CA ARG A 135 1.76 0.35 0.81
C ARG A 135 2.18 1.73 1.29
N ASP A 136 1.88 2.06 2.55
CA ASP A 136 2.22 3.33 3.17
C ASP A 136 3.62 3.24 3.79
N LEU A 137 4.57 3.97 3.21
CA LEU A 137 5.99 3.88 3.52
C LEU A 137 6.50 4.99 4.44
N GLY A 138 5.62 5.54 5.25
CA GLY A 138 5.98 6.51 6.28
C GLY A 138 4.80 7.31 6.75
N GLY A 139 4.58 7.30 8.06
CA GLY A 139 3.51 8.06 8.69
C GLY A 139 2.68 7.25 9.69
N PRO A 140 1.81 7.93 10.46
CA PRO A 140 1.06 7.35 11.57
C PRO A 140 -0.23 6.62 11.17
N MET A 141 -0.35 6.09 9.94
CA MET A 141 -1.57 5.39 9.48
C MET A 141 -1.84 4.09 10.23
N LEU A 142 -0.90 3.62 11.06
CA LEU A 142 -1.10 2.51 11.99
C LEU A 142 -2.34 2.72 12.89
N GLU A 143 -2.63 3.97 13.30
CA GLU A 143 -3.76 4.30 14.17
C GLU A 143 -5.11 4.30 13.43
N ALA A 144 -5.15 4.82 12.20
CA ALA A 144 -6.40 4.93 11.42
C ALA A 144 -6.79 3.60 10.73
N ARG A 145 -5.81 2.73 10.44
CA ARG A 145 -6.05 1.45 9.74
C ARG A 145 -7.12 0.59 10.39
N PRO A 146 -7.14 0.35 11.72
CA PRO A 146 -8.15 -0.51 12.33
C PRO A 146 -9.60 -0.05 12.08
N ALA A 147 -9.87 1.25 12.06
CA ALA A 147 -11.20 1.77 11.76
C ALA A 147 -11.58 1.59 10.27
N ILE A 148 -10.59 1.70 9.38
CA ILE A 148 -10.77 1.42 7.94
C ILE A 148 -11.02 -0.09 7.72
N ASP A 149 -10.30 -0.95 8.43
CA ASP A 149 -10.44 -2.41 8.33
C ASP A 149 -11.80 -2.91 8.84
N ARG A 150 -12.35 -2.28 9.89
CA ARG A 150 -13.71 -2.57 10.35
C ARG A 150 -14.81 -1.93 9.48
N GLY A 151 -14.43 -1.16 8.45
CA GLY A 151 -15.39 -0.47 7.56
C GLY A 151 -16.11 0.72 8.19
N GLU A 152 -15.64 1.22 9.34
CA GLU A 152 -16.12 2.43 10.02
C GLU A 152 -15.71 3.68 9.26
N LEU A 153 -14.51 3.66 8.68
CA LEU A 153 -14.00 4.69 7.79
C LEU A 153 -13.77 4.12 6.38
N PRO A 154 -14.12 4.86 5.34
CA PRO A 154 -13.77 4.45 3.98
C PRO A 154 -12.27 4.68 3.72
N GLY A 155 -11.62 3.69 3.11
CA GLY A 155 -10.20 3.76 2.74
C GLY A 155 -9.74 2.44 2.12
N PRO A 156 -8.52 2.38 1.54
CA PRO A 156 -7.93 1.17 1.00
C PRO A 156 -7.52 0.20 2.11
N ARG A 157 -7.11 -1.01 1.75
CA ARG A 157 -6.27 -1.86 2.59
C ARG A 157 -4.93 -1.17 2.74
N ILE A 158 -4.47 -0.93 3.95
CA ILE A 158 -3.22 -0.22 4.22
C ILE A 158 -2.17 -1.21 4.74
N TYR A 159 -1.02 -1.26 4.05
CA TYR A 159 0.19 -1.97 4.46
C TYR A 159 1.20 -0.94 5.00
N PRO A 160 1.15 -0.61 6.27
CA PRO A 160 1.96 0.48 6.82
C PRO A 160 3.35 0.01 7.24
N SER A 161 4.37 0.88 7.02
CA SER A 161 5.70 0.69 7.59
C SER A 161 5.88 1.33 8.96
N GLY A 162 4.95 2.20 9.35
CA GLY A 162 5.17 3.12 10.47
C GLY A 162 6.15 4.23 10.10
N ALA A 163 6.92 4.72 11.07
CA ALA A 163 7.89 5.79 10.86
C ALA A 163 9.05 5.32 9.96
N MET A 164 9.48 6.17 9.03
CA MET A 164 10.70 5.94 8.24
C MET A 164 11.92 5.92 9.15
N ILE A 165 12.80 4.94 9.01
CA ILE A 165 14.06 4.88 9.78
C ILE A 165 15.15 5.60 8.98
N SER A 166 15.73 6.66 9.56
CA SER A 166 16.74 7.49 8.93
C SER A 166 17.88 7.81 9.90
N GLN A 167 19.09 7.93 9.36
CA GLN A 167 20.24 8.39 10.14
C GLN A 167 20.19 9.92 10.33
N THR A 168 21.00 10.44 11.24
CA THR A 168 21.33 11.87 11.30
C THR A 168 21.82 12.35 9.93
N SER A 169 21.26 13.47 9.44
CA SER A 169 21.50 13.98 8.07
C SER A 169 21.08 13.03 6.96
N GLY A 170 20.15 12.11 7.23
CA GLY A 170 19.57 11.21 6.24
C GLY A 170 18.32 11.78 5.59
N HIS A 171 17.77 11.07 4.59
CA HIS A 171 16.63 11.53 3.80
C HIS A 171 15.35 11.76 4.62
N GLY A 172 15.18 11.07 5.75
CA GLY A 172 14.07 11.28 6.69
C GLY A 172 14.38 12.29 7.80
N ASP A 173 15.56 12.92 7.81
CA ASP A 173 15.93 13.92 8.81
C ASP A 173 15.58 15.34 8.33
N PHE A 174 14.35 15.78 8.64
CA PHE A 174 13.84 17.10 8.26
C PHE A 174 14.16 18.21 9.27
N ARG A 175 15.12 18.00 10.19
CA ARG A 175 15.52 19.03 11.14
C ARG A 175 16.17 20.22 10.44
N HIS A 176 15.93 21.41 11.02
CA HIS A 176 16.66 22.60 10.58
C HIS A 176 18.14 22.58 11.04
N PRO A 177 19.04 23.31 10.39
CA PRO A 177 20.49 23.28 10.74
C PRO A 177 20.82 23.68 12.18
N HIS A 178 19.93 24.42 12.86
CA HIS A 178 20.13 24.79 14.27
C HIS A 178 19.60 23.75 15.27
N GLU A 179 18.81 22.75 14.82
CA GLU A 179 18.28 21.68 15.65
C GLU A 179 19.29 20.55 15.79
N ARG A 180 19.69 20.25 17.04
CA ARG A 180 20.71 19.25 17.33
C ARG A 180 20.14 17.84 17.36
N ALA A 181 20.97 16.85 17.08
CA ALA A 181 20.64 15.46 17.31
C ALA A 181 20.38 15.22 18.83
N ARG A 182 19.47 14.30 19.16
CA ARG A 182 19.11 13.96 20.55
C ARG A 182 20.32 13.59 21.42
N ARG A 183 21.29 12.87 20.86
CA ARG A 183 22.56 12.52 21.54
C ARG A 183 23.36 13.74 22.01
N PHE A 184 23.13 14.90 21.40
CA PHE A 184 23.78 16.16 21.74
C PHE A 184 22.81 17.14 22.45
N GLY A 185 21.74 16.61 23.06
CA GLY A 185 20.77 17.41 23.83
C GLY A 185 19.70 18.10 22.99
N GLY A 186 19.47 17.65 21.74
CA GLY A 186 18.35 18.12 20.94
C GLY A 186 17.01 17.49 21.35
N GLU A 187 15.93 18.16 21.01
CA GLU A 187 14.57 17.66 21.19
C GLU A 187 14.16 16.76 20.01
N LEU A 188 13.02 16.06 20.14
CA LEU A 188 12.41 15.37 19.02
C LEU A 188 12.04 16.36 17.91
N SER A 189 12.45 16.05 16.70
CA SER A 189 12.06 16.83 15.52
C SER A 189 10.54 16.79 15.29
N ARG A 190 10.02 17.77 14.54
CA ARG A 190 8.60 17.76 14.15
C ARG A 190 8.23 16.48 13.38
N GLY A 191 9.13 15.97 12.51
CA GLY A 191 8.94 14.71 11.77
C GLY A 191 8.79 13.50 12.70
N GLU A 192 9.57 13.44 13.79
CA GLU A 192 9.47 12.39 14.81
C GLU A 192 8.18 12.53 15.62
N LEU A 193 7.81 13.74 16.05
CA LEU A 193 6.55 14.00 16.76
C LEU A 193 5.31 13.65 15.97
N LEU A 194 5.37 13.76 14.64
CA LEU A 194 4.30 13.35 13.74
C LEU A 194 4.25 11.82 13.52
N GLY A 195 5.20 11.04 14.06
CA GLY A 195 5.35 9.63 13.76
C GLY A 195 5.78 9.36 12.31
N GLY A 196 6.37 10.35 11.64
CA GLY A 196 6.83 10.25 10.25
C GLY A 196 8.19 9.62 10.10
N ALA A 197 9.10 9.84 11.07
CA ALA A 197 10.46 9.32 11.04
C ALA A 197 10.95 8.92 12.44
N PHE A 198 11.92 8.01 12.47
CA PHE A 198 12.85 7.80 13.58
C PHE A 198 14.25 8.18 13.12
N ILE A 199 14.90 9.12 13.83
CA ILE A 199 16.31 9.42 13.59
C ILE A 199 17.11 8.53 14.52
N ALA A 200 17.76 7.51 13.93
CA ALA A 200 18.43 6.42 14.64
C ALA A 200 19.83 6.20 14.07
N ASP A 201 20.85 6.40 14.90
CA ASP A 201 22.25 6.20 14.55
C ASP A 201 22.85 5.04 15.34
N GLY A 202 23.57 4.18 14.65
CA GLY A 202 24.15 2.98 15.22
C GLY A 202 23.17 1.81 15.30
N ARG A 203 23.73 0.61 15.37
CA ARG A 203 23.00 -0.66 15.36
C ARG A 203 21.87 -0.72 16.38
N ASP A 204 22.12 -0.28 17.61
CA ASP A 204 21.16 -0.41 18.72
C ASP A 204 19.93 0.47 18.54
N GLU A 205 20.12 1.70 18.04
CA GLU A 205 18.98 2.60 17.76
C GLU A 205 18.17 2.13 16.56
N VAL A 206 18.82 1.61 15.50
CA VAL A 206 18.14 1.03 14.34
C VAL A 206 17.32 -0.19 14.75
N LEU A 207 17.86 -1.09 15.58
CA LEU A 207 17.12 -2.21 16.17
C LEU A 207 15.88 -1.74 16.93
N THR A 208 16.06 -0.72 17.80
CA THR A 208 14.97 -0.17 18.60
C THR A 208 13.89 0.42 17.71
N ALA A 209 14.24 1.27 16.74
CA ALA A 209 13.30 1.90 15.82
C ALA A 209 12.52 0.85 14.98
N THR A 210 13.23 -0.18 14.51
CA THR A 210 12.61 -1.29 13.76
C THR A 210 11.60 -2.04 14.62
N ARG A 211 11.96 -2.41 15.85
CA ARG A 211 11.10 -3.13 16.78
C ARG A 211 9.91 -2.29 17.23
N GLU A 212 10.05 -0.97 17.41
CA GLU A 212 8.94 -0.06 17.70
C GLU A 212 7.91 -0.03 16.56
N ASN A 213 8.34 0.07 15.30
CA ASN A 213 7.44 -0.02 14.16
C ASN A 213 6.72 -1.38 14.12
N LEU A 214 7.44 -2.48 14.32
CA LEU A 214 6.86 -3.84 14.35
C LEU A 214 5.87 -4.00 15.50
N ARG A 215 6.21 -3.53 16.71
CA ARG A 215 5.32 -3.53 17.89
C ARG A 215 4.03 -2.76 17.61
N ALA A 216 4.12 -1.65 16.88
CA ALA A 216 2.97 -0.84 16.50
C ALA A 216 2.12 -1.47 15.39
N GLY A 217 2.59 -2.55 14.74
CA GLY A 217 1.83 -3.30 13.72
C GLY A 217 2.24 -2.99 12.28
N ALA A 218 3.48 -2.56 12.07
CA ALA A 218 4.06 -2.43 10.72
C ALA A 218 4.04 -3.78 9.99
N THR A 219 3.72 -3.74 8.70
CA THR A 219 3.68 -4.92 7.83
C THR A 219 5.00 -5.14 7.08
N GLN A 220 5.80 -4.13 6.95
CA GLN A 220 7.17 -4.07 6.44
C GLN A 220 7.89 -2.89 7.10
N ILE A 221 9.20 -2.81 6.91
CA ILE A 221 10.03 -1.73 7.44
C ILE A 221 10.52 -0.84 6.28
N LYS A 222 10.53 0.47 6.47
CA LYS A 222 11.10 1.45 5.53
C LYS A 222 12.35 2.09 6.12
N VAL A 223 13.48 1.96 5.40
CA VAL A 223 14.77 2.56 5.77
C VAL A 223 15.26 3.51 4.68
N MET A 224 15.83 4.63 5.05
CA MET A 224 16.45 5.58 4.13
C MET A 224 17.92 5.20 3.93
N ALA A 225 18.24 4.61 2.77
CA ALA A 225 19.58 4.09 2.46
C ALA A 225 20.40 5.01 1.54
N GLY A 226 19.80 6.08 1.05
CA GLY A 226 20.47 7.06 0.17
C GLY A 226 19.86 8.43 0.30
N GLY A 227 20.51 9.42 -0.31
CA GLY A 227 20.00 10.78 -0.38
C GLY A 227 18.76 10.91 -1.29
N GLY A 228 18.02 12.01 -1.15
CA GLY A 228 16.75 12.18 -1.82
C GLY A 228 16.53 13.53 -2.51
N ALA A 229 15.55 13.56 -3.40
CA ALA A 229 15.20 14.77 -4.16
C ALA A 229 14.29 15.73 -3.37
N ALA A 230 13.50 15.22 -2.42
CA ALA A 230 12.52 16.01 -1.67
C ALA A 230 13.10 16.67 -0.40
N SER A 231 14.28 16.28 0.03
CA SER A 231 14.98 16.78 1.23
C SER A 231 16.06 17.80 0.86
N ALA A 232 16.38 18.70 1.81
CA ALA A 232 17.28 19.82 1.57
C ALA A 232 18.76 19.49 1.83
N TYR A 233 19.06 18.59 2.78
CA TYR A 233 20.39 18.48 3.39
C TYR A 233 21.13 17.18 3.07
N ASP A 234 20.55 16.32 2.25
CA ASP A 234 21.15 15.05 1.84
C ASP A 234 21.34 15.02 0.30
N PRO A 235 22.59 15.09 -0.20
CA PRO A 235 22.88 14.96 -1.63
C PRO A 235 22.41 13.61 -2.21
N LEU A 236 22.05 13.56 -3.50
CA LEU A 236 21.57 12.34 -4.18
C LEU A 236 22.60 11.21 -4.21
N ASP A 237 23.89 11.55 -4.26
CA ASP A 237 25.01 10.62 -4.42
C ASP A 237 25.48 9.94 -3.13
N VAL A 238 24.92 10.32 -1.98
CA VAL A 238 25.31 9.71 -0.70
C VAL A 238 24.65 8.36 -0.50
N ALA A 239 25.40 7.41 0.06
CA ALA A 239 24.86 6.20 0.67
C ALA A 239 24.69 6.44 2.16
N GLN A 240 23.51 6.16 2.67
CA GLN A 240 23.16 6.33 4.08
C GLN A 240 23.16 4.98 4.79
N TYR A 241 23.45 5.00 6.10
CA TYR A 241 23.71 3.84 6.93
C TYR A 241 24.95 3.04 6.51
N THR A 242 25.63 2.51 7.47
CA THR A 242 26.66 1.47 7.29
C THR A 242 25.99 0.12 7.02
N LEU A 243 26.77 -0.87 6.61
CA LEU A 243 26.26 -2.22 6.39
C LEU A 243 25.71 -2.84 7.69
N ASP A 244 26.37 -2.60 8.82
CA ASP A 244 25.96 -3.16 10.12
C ASP A 244 24.64 -2.57 10.63
N GLU A 245 24.45 -1.26 10.47
CA GLU A 245 23.20 -0.60 10.79
C GLU A 245 22.04 -1.11 9.89
N MET A 246 22.29 -1.27 8.59
CA MET A 246 21.29 -1.81 7.66
C MET A 246 20.92 -3.25 8.00
N LYS A 247 21.91 -4.09 8.35
CA LYS A 247 21.69 -5.46 8.83
C LYS A 247 20.85 -5.51 10.10
N ALA A 248 20.97 -4.54 10.99
CA ALA A 248 20.16 -4.48 12.20
C ALA A 248 18.67 -4.40 11.88
N ALA A 249 18.27 -3.57 10.90
CA ALA A 249 16.88 -3.48 10.46
C ALA A 249 16.41 -4.79 9.81
N VAL A 250 17.26 -5.41 8.97
CA VAL A 250 16.93 -6.67 8.28
C VAL A 250 16.75 -7.80 9.27
N GLU A 251 17.68 -7.99 10.21
CA GLU A 251 17.60 -9.03 11.24
C GLU A 251 16.32 -8.93 12.08
N ALA A 252 15.98 -7.71 12.53
CA ALA A 252 14.75 -7.51 13.30
C ALA A 252 13.49 -7.75 12.48
N ALA A 253 13.48 -7.44 11.18
CA ALA A 253 12.36 -7.71 10.29
C ALA A 253 12.23 -9.23 9.99
N ASP A 254 13.33 -9.92 9.74
CA ASP A 254 13.40 -11.37 9.53
C ASP A 254 12.87 -12.15 10.74
N ASP A 255 13.24 -11.76 11.97
CA ASP A 255 12.74 -12.34 13.22
C ASP A 255 11.22 -12.26 13.32
N TRP A 256 10.62 -11.27 12.68
CA TRP A 256 9.17 -11.09 12.62
C TRP A 256 8.52 -11.70 11.37
N GLY A 257 9.31 -12.30 10.48
CA GLY A 257 8.85 -12.90 9.23
C GLY A 257 8.33 -11.88 8.22
N THR A 258 8.93 -10.67 8.20
CA THR A 258 8.62 -9.62 7.22
C THR A 258 9.91 -9.11 6.57
N TYR A 259 9.85 -8.00 5.86
CA TYR A 259 10.95 -7.52 5.03
C TYR A 259 11.27 -6.03 5.23
N VAL A 260 12.47 -5.65 4.79
CA VAL A 260 12.89 -4.25 4.70
C VAL A 260 12.80 -3.78 3.25
N ALA A 261 12.21 -2.60 3.05
CA ALA A 261 12.27 -1.80 1.84
C ALA A 261 13.15 -0.55 2.10
N VAL A 262 13.90 -0.11 1.09
CA VAL A 262 14.78 1.05 1.24
C VAL A 262 14.53 2.10 0.16
N HIS A 263 14.62 3.38 0.56
CA HIS A 263 14.81 4.50 -0.34
C HIS A 263 16.27 4.53 -0.79
N ALA A 264 16.56 4.41 -2.07
CA ALA A 264 17.92 4.54 -2.62
C ALA A 264 17.89 4.82 -4.12
N TYR A 265 18.74 5.73 -4.60
CA TYR A 265 18.88 6.02 -6.02
C TYR A 265 20.12 5.39 -6.66
N THR A 266 21.24 5.34 -5.95
CA THR A 266 22.57 5.11 -6.53
C THR A 266 23.04 3.66 -6.41
N PRO A 267 23.93 3.19 -7.31
CA PRO A 267 24.48 1.84 -7.24
C PRO A 267 25.15 1.51 -5.89
N LYS A 268 25.91 2.46 -5.30
CA LYS A 268 26.59 2.26 -4.02
C LYS A 268 25.59 1.97 -2.89
N ALA A 269 24.53 2.77 -2.80
CA ALA A 269 23.51 2.61 -1.76
C ALA A 269 22.74 1.31 -1.94
N VAL A 270 22.33 0.99 -3.19
CA VAL A 270 21.57 -0.21 -3.51
C VAL A 270 22.38 -1.48 -3.30
N ARG A 271 23.65 -1.53 -3.74
CA ARG A 271 24.51 -2.72 -3.53
C ARG A 271 24.69 -3.01 -2.04
N ARG A 272 24.88 -1.99 -1.20
CA ARG A 272 24.96 -2.15 0.27
C ARG A 272 23.64 -2.67 0.85
N ALA A 273 22.49 -2.15 0.40
CA ALA A 273 21.18 -2.62 0.84
C ALA A 273 20.95 -4.10 0.47
N VAL A 274 21.30 -4.49 -0.76
CA VAL A 274 21.22 -5.89 -1.21
C VAL A 274 22.16 -6.80 -0.39
N GLU A 275 23.38 -6.37 -0.10
CA GLU A 275 24.32 -7.08 0.76
C GLU A 275 23.80 -7.26 2.18
N ALA A 276 23.05 -6.27 2.70
CA ALA A 276 22.41 -6.37 4.00
C ALA A 276 21.20 -7.34 4.03
N GLY A 277 20.64 -7.72 2.89
CA GLY A 277 19.49 -8.63 2.81
C GLY A 277 18.14 -7.95 2.54
N VAL A 278 18.13 -6.67 2.16
CA VAL A 278 16.93 -5.92 1.78
C VAL A 278 16.19 -6.59 0.63
N LYS A 279 14.86 -6.59 0.63
CA LYS A 279 14.02 -7.28 -0.38
C LYS A 279 13.36 -6.35 -1.40
N CYS A 280 13.33 -5.04 -1.14
CA CYS A 280 12.74 -4.06 -2.05
C CYS A 280 13.56 -2.77 -2.06
N ILE A 281 13.92 -2.33 -3.26
CA ILE A 281 14.49 -1.01 -3.51
C ILE A 281 13.37 -0.12 -4.03
N ASP A 282 13.05 0.94 -3.30
CA ASP A 282 12.20 2.00 -3.79
C ASP A 282 13.07 3.04 -4.50
N HIS A 283 12.64 3.51 -5.65
CA HIS A 283 13.31 4.42 -6.56
C HIS A 283 14.32 3.72 -7.47
N GLY A 284 15.63 3.90 -7.29
CA GLY A 284 16.63 3.26 -8.15
C GLY A 284 16.81 3.90 -9.53
N GLN A 285 16.33 5.14 -9.75
CA GLN A 285 16.39 5.79 -11.07
C GLN A 285 17.83 6.11 -11.52
N LEU A 286 18.81 6.16 -10.61
CA LEU A 286 20.22 6.46 -10.93
C LEU A 286 21.11 5.21 -10.94
N LEU A 287 20.52 4.02 -11.06
CA LEU A 287 21.26 2.76 -11.12
C LEU A 287 22.05 2.63 -12.42
N ASP A 288 23.15 1.91 -12.36
CA ASP A 288 23.80 1.33 -13.53
C ASP A 288 23.20 -0.04 -13.90
N GLU A 289 23.44 -0.48 -15.13
CA GLU A 289 22.88 -1.75 -15.63
C GLU A 289 23.36 -2.96 -14.81
N ASP A 290 24.59 -2.93 -14.30
CA ASP A 290 25.15 -4.05 -13.51
C ASP A 290 24.50 -4.15 -12.13
N THR A 291 24.09 -3.04 -11.55
CA THR A 291 23.30 -3.08 -10.31
C THR A 291 21.89 -3.56 -10.55
N VAL A 292 21.28 -3.21 -11.69
CA VAL A 292 19.97 -3.76 -12.08
C VAL A 292 20.03 -5.28 -12.29
N LYS A 293 21.10 -5.81 -12.94
CA LYS A 293 21.33 -7.26 -13.03
C LYS A 293 21.45 -7.92 -11.66
N LEU A 294 22.18 -7.29 -10.74
CA LEU A 294 22.31 -7.78 -9.35
C LEU A 294 20.94 -7.91 -8.67
N LEU A 295 20.01 -6.96 -8.89
CA LEU A 295 18.65 -7.08 -8.33
C LEU A 295 17.92 -8.31 -8.85
N ALA A 296 18.03 -8.60 -10.16
CA ALA A 296 17.45 -9.79 -10.75
C ALA A 296 18.07 -11.08 -10.19
N GLU A 297 19.40 -11.14 -10.08
CA GLU A 297 20.14 -12.30 -9.53
C GLU A 297 19.83 -12.58 -8.06
N LYS A 298 19.59 -11.53 -7.28
CA LYS A 298 19.29 -11.61 -5.84
C LYS A 298 17.80 -11.66 -5.52
N ASP A 299 16.94 -11.70 -6.54
CA ASP A 299 15.48 -11.74 -6.40
C ASP A 299 14.92 -10.55 -5.58
N VAL A 300 15.52 -9.36 -5.76
CA VAL A 300 15.13 -8.12 -5.08
C VAL A 300 14.18 -7.33 -5.96
N TRP A 301 13.10 -6.83 -5.36
CA TRP A 301 12.12 -5.99 -6.04
C TRP A 301 12.67 -4.58 -6.30
N LEU A 302 12.28 -4.01 -7.44
CA LEU A 302 12.52 -2.61 -7.77
C LEU A 302 11.18 -1.89 -7.96
N SER A 303 10.86 -0.97 -7.05
CA SER A 303 9.64 -0.17 -7.07
C SER A 303 9.93 1.20 -7.69
N LEU A 304 9.57 1.37 -8.97
CA LEU A 304 9.87 2.55 -9.76
C LEU A 304 8.68 3.54 -9.82
N GLN A 305 9.00 4.82 -9.96
CA GLN A 305 8.07 5.93 -10.19
C GLN A 305 8.34 6.59 -11.53
N ALA A 306 7.27 6.98 -12.24
CA ALA A 306 7.32 7.79 -13.46
C ALA A 306 7.19 9.28 -13.08
N LEU A 307 8.27 9.84 -12.51
CA LEU A 307 8.27 11.18 -11.92
C LEU A 307 8.23 12.29 -12.98
N ASP A 308 7.57 13.40 -12.64
CA ASP A 308 7.61 14.63 -13.41
C ASP A 308 8.76 15.54 -12.94
N GLU A 309 9.18 16.45 -13.80
CA GLU A 309 10.12 17.52 -13.44
C GLU A 309 9.57 18.38 -12.29
N ALA A 310 10.45 18.94 -11.49
CA ALA A 310 10.05 19.87 -10.45
C ALA A 310 9.51 21.18 -11.09
N PRO A 311 8.49 21.81 -10.47
CA PRO A 311 7.93 23.04 -11.00
C PRO A 311 9.01 24.16 -11.01
N PRO A 312 8.93 25.14 -11.94
CA PRO A 312 9.89 26.24 -12.01
C PRO A 312 10.02 27.04 -10.72
N THR A 313 9.00 27.03 -9.86
CA THR A 313 8.95 27.70 -8.56
C THR A 313 9.73 26.98 -7.46
N ALA A 314 10.12 25.72 -7.67
CA ALA A 314 10.93 24.98 -6.71
C ALA A 314 12.35 25.54 -6.60
N ALA A 315 13.02 25.31 -5.48
CA ALA A 315 14.41 25.69 -5.28
C ALA A 315 15.32 25.10 -6.39
N ALA A 316 16.37 25.82 -6.78
CA ALA A 316 17.26 25.37 -7.85
C ALA A 316 17.88 23.99 -7.58
N SER A 317 18.32 23.74 -6.35
CA SER A 317 18.85 22.45 -5.92
C SER A 317 17.82 21.30 -6.02
N THR A 318 16.57 21.58 -5.69
CA THR A 318 15.47 20.59 -5.83
C THR A 318 15.21 20.29 -7.31
N ARG A 319 15.20 21.31 -8.16
CA ARG A 319 15.03 21.13 -9.60
C ARG A 319 16.15 20.29 -10.21
N GLU A 320 17.41 20.59 -9.83
CA GLU A 320 18.59 19.83 -10.28
C GLU A 320 18.51 18.35 -9.88
N LYS A 321 18.27 18.07 -8.61
CA LYS A 321 18.11 16.69 -8.09
C LYS A 321 16.97 15.96 -8.80
N LYS A 322 15.82 16.62 -8.95
CA LYS A 322 14.65 16.03 -9.58
C LYS A 322 14.90 15.73 -11.06
N HIS A 323 15.57 16.63 -11.78
CA HIS A 323 15.94 16.42 -13.18
C HIS A 323 16.83 15.19 -13.37
N GLN A 324 17.85 15.02 -12.54
CA GLN A 324 18.72 13.82 -12.59
C GLN A 324 17.89 12.53 -12.43
N VAL A 325 16.96 12.50 -11.47
CA VAL A 325 16.10 11.33 -11.21
C VAL A 325 15.13 11.07 -12.36
N VAL A 326 14.52 12.12 -12.93
CA VAL A 326 13.61 11.99 -14.07
C VAL A 326 14.34 11.43 -15.30
N VAL A 327 15.52 11.97 -15.61
CA VAL A 327 16.34 11.50 -16.74
C VAL A 327 16.79 10.04 -16.52
N GLY A 328 17.19 9.70 -15.30
CA GLY A 328 17.64 8.34 -14.97
C GLY A 328 16.53 7.29 -15.04
N ALA A 329 15.26 7.68 -14.88
CA ALA A 329 14.13 6.76 -14.89
C ALA A 329 14.02 5.95 -16.19
N ASP A 330 14.33 6.55 -17.35
CA ASP A 330 14.24 5.87 -18.64
C ASP A 330 15.15 4.63 -18.70
N ASN A 331 16.40 4.77 -18.30
CA ASN A 331 17.33 3.64 -18.23
C ASN A 331 16.91 2.62 -17.19
N ALA A 332 16.48 3.05 -16.00
CA ALA A 332 16.07 2.16 -14.93
C ALA A 332 14.91 1.25 -15.38
N PHE A 333 13.86 1.80 -15.99
CA PHE A 333 12.76 0.99 -16.53
C PHE A 333 13.23 0.05 -17.65
N LYS A 334 14.00 0.54 -18.63
CA LYS A 334 14.50 -0.27 -19.76
C LYS A 334 15.36 -1.45 -19.28
N TRP A 335 16.28 -1.22 -18.35
CA TRP A 335 17.14 -2.27 -17.81
C TRP A 335 16.36 -3.24 -16.92
N ALA A 336 15.44 -2.76 -16.11
CA ALA A 336 14.61 -3.63 -15.27
C ALA A 336 13.76 -4.58 -16.12
N ILE A 337 13.14 -4.09 -17.21
CA ILE A 337 12.37 -4.90 -18.16
C ILE A 337 13.31 -5.88 -18.89
N LYS A 338 14.45 -5.41 -19.41
CA LYS A 338 15.44 -6.24 -20.14
C LYS A 338 15.95 -7.40 -19.30
N HIS A 339 16.25 -7.16 -18.02
CA HIS A 339 16.80 -8.16 -17.11
C HIS A 339 15.74 -8.89 -16.28
N ARG A 340 14.43 -8.62 -16.54
CA ARG A 340 13.30 -9.27 -15.85
C ARG A 340 13.37 -9.13 -14.32
N VAL A 341 13.78 -7.95 -13.85
CA VAL A 341 13.70 -7.63 -12.43
C VAL A 341 12.24 -7.65 -11.99
N LYS A 342 11.96 -8.13 -10.79
CA LYS A 342 10.64 -8.00 -10.17
C LYS A 342 10.31 -6.52 -10.01
N LEU A 343 9.41 -6.01 -10.84
CA LEU A 343 8.98 -4.63 -10.81
C LEU A 343 7.75 -4.45 -9.94
N ALA A 344 7.73 -3.34 -9.22
CA ALA A 344 6.56 -2.74 -8.60
C ALA A 344 6.47 -1.27 -9.01
N TRP A 345 5.29 -0.69 -8.84
CA TRP A 345 5.02 0.69 -9.15
C TRP A 345 4.29 1.36 -7.98
N GLY A 346 4.60 2.64 -7.75
CA GLY A 346 3.89 3.51 -6.85
C GLY A 346 4.08 4.97 -7.22
N THR A 347 3.27 5.86 -6.66
CA THR A 347 3.28 7.28 -7.03
C THR A 347 4.31 8.11 -6.29
N ASP A 348 4.54 7.81 -5.02
CA ASP A 348 5.38 8.61 -4.13
C ASP A 348 4.99 10.12 -4.10
N PHE A 349 3.68 10.39 -4.08
CA PHE A 349 3.19 11.75 -3.99
C PHE A 349 3.40 12.32 -2.59
N LEU A 350 4.07 13.47 -2.50
CA LEU A 350 4.45 14.14 -1.28
C LEU A 350 4.13 15.64 -1.35
N PHE A 351 3.72 16.23 -0.24
CA PHE A 351 3.71 17.66 0.05
C PHE A 351 2.89 18.55 -0.91
N THR A 352 2.17 17.96 -1.85
CA THR A 352 1.37 18.69 -2.84
C THR A 352 -0.02 18.07 -2.98
N PRO A 353 -0.94 18.32 -2.02
CA PRO A 353 -2.27 17.68 -1.99
C PRO A 353 -3.08 17.85 -3.28
N ALA A 354 -2.91 19.00 -3.96
CA ALA A 354 -3.58 19.27 -5.23
C ALA A 354 -3.19 18.29 -6.35
N ASN A 355 -2.03 17.62 -6.23
CA ASN A 355 -1.55 16.64 -7.21
C ASN A 355 -2.18 15.25 -7.03
N ASN A 356 -2.74 14.93 -5.87
CA ASN A 356 -3.25 13.61 -5.54
C ASN A 356 -4.35 13.12 -6.51
N LYS A 357 -5.10 14.05 -7.11
CA LYS A 357 -6.10 13.75 -8.15
C LYS A 357 -5.51 13.05 -9.38
N ASN A 358 -4.20 13.19 -9.62
CA ASN A 358 -3.49 12.63 -10.77
C ASN A 358 -2.98 11.21 -10.51
N GLN A 359 -3.23 10.60 -9.34
CA GLN A 359 -2.69 9.30 -8.94
C GLN A 359 -2.90 8.20 -9.99
N THR A 360 -4.09 8.09 -10.57
CA THR A 360 -4.35 7.12 -11.66
C THR A 360 -3.78 7.57 -13.00
N ALA A 361 -3.72 8.88 -13.26
CA ALA A 361 -3.12 9.40 -14.48
C ALA A 361 -1.61 9.12 -14.57
N ASP A 362 -0.95 8.98 -13.41
CA ASP A 362 0.46 8.65 -13.32
C ASP A 362 0.77 7.24 -13.85
N ILE A 363 -0.17 6.30 -13.69
CA ILE A 363 -0.08 4.94 -14.28
C ILE A 363 0.06 5.00 -15.80
N VAL A 364 -0.63 5.92 -16.46
CA VAL A 364 -0.64 6.02 -17.93
C VAL A 364 0.73 6.44 -18.49
N LYS A 365 1.58 7.10 -17.70
CA LYS A 365 2.94 7.45 -18.09
C LYS A 365 3.81 6.21 -18.38
N LEU A 366 3.49 5.07 -17.79
CA LEU A 366 4.21 3.81 -17.99
C LEU A 366 4.13 3.28 -19.43
N THR A 367 3.21 3.79 -20.25
CA THR A 367 3.12 3.48 -21.68
C THR A 367 4.39 3.85 -22.47
N GLN A 368 5.28 4.68 -21.88
CA GLN A 368 6.59 4.97 -22.44
C GLN A 368 7.50 3.75 -22.51
N TRP A 369 7.29 2.75 -21.65
CA TRP A 369 8.20 1.61 -21.50
C TRP A 369 7.53 0.25 -21.75
N THR A 370 6.20 0.15 -21.62
CA THR A 370 5.54 -1.15 -21.67
C THR A 370 4.09 -1.06 -22.14
N THR A 371 3.45 -2.22 -22.38
CA THR A 371 2.10 -2.32 -22.93
C THR A 371 1.01 -2.11 -21.87
N PRO A 372 -0.22 -1.71 -22.25
CA PRO A 372 -1.34 -1.60 -21.32
C PRO A 372 -1.59 -2.86 -20.48
N ALA A 373 -1.46 -4.05 -21.06
CA ALA A 373 -1.64 -5.31 -20.34
C ALA A 373 -0.58 -5.50 -19.24
N GLN A 374 0.68 -5.20 -19.55
CA GLN A 374 1.77 -5.28 -18.58
C GLN A 374 1.63 -4.22 -17.50
N ILE A 375 1.15 -3.01 -17.84
CA ILE A 375 0.89 -1.95 -16.87
C ILE A 375 -0.22 -2.36 -15.90
N LEU A 376 -1.37 -2.83 -16.43
CA LEU A 376 -2.48 -3.27 -15.57
C LEU A 376 -2.07 -4.44 -14.67
N LYS A 377 -1.28 -5.39 -15.19
CA LYS A 377 -0.70 -6.47 -14.39
C LYS A 377 0.21 -5.92 -13.28
N LEU A 378 1.07 -4.95 -13.59
CA LEU A 378 2.00 -4.32 -12.65
C LEU A 378 1.26 -3.66 -11.48
N VAL A 379 0.25 -2.82 -11.78
CA VAL A 379 -0.49 -2.05 -10.78
C VAL A 379 -1.60 -2.84 -10.08
N THR A 380 -1.73 -4.13 -10.35
CA THR A 380 -2.66 -5.06 -9.67
C THR A 380 -1.91 -6.26 -9.13
N HIS A 381 -1.69 -7.30 -9.96
CA HIS A 381 -1.08 -8.56 -9.56
C HIS A 381 0.34 -8.42 -9.02
N ASP A 382 1.26 -7.76 -9.76
CA ASP A 382 2.67 -7.72 -9.36
C ASP A 382 2.85 -6.89 -8.10
N ASN A 383 2.13 -5.77 -7.99
CA ASN A 383 2.08 -4.98 -6.76
C ASN A 383 1.55 -5.81 -5.57
N ALA A 384 0.54 -6.67 -5.77
CA ALA A 384 0.05 -7.56 -4.73
C ALA A 384 1.10 -8.61 -4.31
N GLN A 385 1.94 -9.10 -5.24
CA GLN A 385 3.02 -10.03 -4.91
C GLN A 385 4.09 -9.38 -4.02
N LEU A 386 4.40 -8.09 -4.23
CA LEU A 386 5.29 -7.38 -3.32
C LEU A 386 4.66 -7.23 -1.91
N LEU A 387 3.38 -6.89 -1.82
CA LEU A 387 2.67 -6.81 -0.53
C LEU A 387 2.67 -8.16 0.23
N ALA A 388 2.62 -9.28 -0.50
CA ALA A 388 2.64 -10.63 0.09
C ALA A 388 3.96 -10.95 0.81
N LEU A 389 5.08 -10.24 0.55
CA LEU A 389 6.33 -10.37 1.30
C LEU A 389 6.18 -10.03 2.79
N SER A 390 5.10 -9.37 3.19
CA SER A 390 4.76 -9.15 4.60
C SER A 390 4.57 -10.47 5.37
N GLY A 391 4.42 -11.60 4.69
CA GLY A 391 4.36 -12.94 5.27
C GLY A 391 3.34 -13.05 6.41
N PRO A 392 3.75 -13.53 7.61
CA PRO A 392 2.85 -13.61 8.77
C PRO A 392 2.35 -12.24 9.27
N ARG A 393 2.95 -11.14 8.84
CA ARG A 393 2.52 -9.76 9.19
C ARG A 393 1.52 -9.19 8.20
N ASN A 394 1.15 -9.94 7.14
CA ASN A 394 0.09 -9.54 6.22
C ASN A 394 -1.27 -9.49 6.96
N PRO A 395 -1.91 -8.31 7.09
CA PRO A 395 -3.19 -8.19 7.80
C PRO A 395 -4.38 -8.64 6.96
N TYR A 396 -4.18 -8.93 5.69
CA TYR A 396 -5.22 -9.27 4.73
C TYR A 396 -4.93 -10.61 4.05
N PRO A 397 -5.08 -11.75 4.77
CA PRO A 397 -4.81 -13.05 4.21
C PRO A 397 -5.75 -13.35 3.06
N GLY A 398 -5.21 -13.82 1.94
CA GLY A 398 -5.95 -14.14 0.72
C GLY A 398 -5.25 -13.65 -0.53
N LYS A 399 -5.79 -14.02 -1.69
CA LYS A 399 -5.27 -13.59 -2.98
C LYS A 399 -5.75 -12.19 -3.31
N LEU A 400 -4.84 -11.27 -3.55
CA LEU A 400 -5.10 -9.89 -3.92
C LEU A 400 -4.59 -9.60 -5.34
N GLY A 401 -5.18 -8.60 -6.02
CA GLY A 401 -4.74 -8.13 -7.34
C GLY A 401 -5.13 -9.05 -8.50
N VAL A 402 -6.07 -9.96 -8.29
CA VAL A 402 -6.60 -10.87 -9.31
C VAL A 402 -8.13 -11.00 -9.23
N VAL A 403 -8.75 -11.32 -10.38
CA VAL A 403 -10.17 -11.73 -10.45
C VAL A 403 -10.20 -13.22 -10.75
N GLU A 404 -10.25 -14.02 -9.68
CA GLU A 404 -10.37 -15.48 -9.74
C GLU A 404 -11.15 -16.00 -8.53
N GLU A 405 -11.68 -17.21 -8.61
CA GLU A 405 -12.39 -17.82 -7.51
C GLU A 405 -11.46 -18.01 -6.28
N GLY A 406 -11.96 -17.64 -5.11
CA GLY A 406 -11.21 -17.62 -3.86
C GLY A 406 -10.38 -16.36 -3.61
N ALA A 407 -10.30 -15.44 -4.55
CA ALA A 407 -9.60 -14.16 -4.35
C ALA A 407 -10.43 -13.17 -3.53
N LEU A 408 -9.76 -12.22 -2.89
CA LEU A 408 -10.41 -11.12 -2.19
C LEU A 408 -11.19 -10.25 -3.19
N ALA A 409 -12.40 -9.86 -2.80
CA ALA A 409 -13.29 -9.08 -3.65
C ALA A 409 -12.97 -7.57 -3.55
N ASP A 410 -11.81 -7.21 -4.08
CA ASP A 410 -11.37 -5.86 -4.32
C ASP A 410 -11.42 -5.61 -5.83
N LEU A 411 -12.47 -4.95 -6.31
CA LEU A 411 -12.86 -4.95 -7.72
C LEU A 411 -13.22 -3.56 -8.23
N LEU A 412 -12.91 -3.32 -9.50
CA LEU A 412 -13.36 -2.15 -10.26
C LEU A 412 -14.19 -2.59 -11.46
N LEU A 413 -15.34 -1.96 -11.67
CA LEU A 413 -16.06 -2.03 -12.93
C LEU A 413 -15.77 -0.77 -13.74
N VAL A 414 -15.07 -0.94 -14.86
CA VAL A 414 -14.58 0.15 -15.73
C VAL A 414 -15.51 0.29 -16.93
N ASP A 415 -15.96 1.52 -17.21
CA ASP A 415 -16.77 1.83 -18.39
C ASP A 415 -15.90 1.88 -19.65
N GLY A 416 -15.68 0.73 -20.25
CA GLY A 416 -14.84 0.51 -21.41
C GLY A 416 -13.82 -0.62 -21.23
N ASP A 417 -12.85 -0.68 -22.14
CA ASP A 417 -11.77 -1.67 -22.18
C ASP A 417 -10.41 -1.00 -21.90
N PRO A 418 -9.86 -1.11 -20.68
CA PRO A 418 -8.60 -0.46 -20.34
C PRO A 418 -7.36 -1.12 -20.97
N LEU A 419 -7.47 -2.36 -21.48
CA LEU A 419 -6.42 -2.98 -22.29
C LEU A 419 -6.29 -2.32 -23.67
N ALA A 420 -7.42 -1.94 -24.25
CA ALA A 420 -7.47 -1.23 -25.53
C ALA A 420 -7.22 0.28 -25.39
N LYS A 421 -7.63 0.87 -24.25
CA LYS A 421 -7.54 2.32 -24.00
C LYS A 421 -7.18 2.58 -22.54
N LEU A 422 -5.88 2.60 -22.22
CA LEU A 422 -5.40 2.81 -20.86
C LEU A 422 -5.75 4.20 -20.30
N GLU A 423 -5.96 5.20 -21.18
CA GLU A 423 -6.39 6.57 -20.83
C GLU A 423 -7.70 6.61 -20.04
N LEU A 424 -8.50 5.56 -20.03
CA LEU A 424 -9.67 5.43 -19.15
C LEU A 424 -9.30 5.61 -17.67
N LEU A 425 -8.06 5.27 -17.29
CA LEU A 425 -7.58 5.46 -15.92
C LEU A 425 -7.39 6.93 -15.53
N ARG A 426 -7.31 7.87 -16.49
CA ARG A 426 -7.08 9.29 -16.18
C ARG A 426 -8.26 9.98 -15.50
N ASP A 427 -9.47 9.45 -15.68
CA ASP A 427 -10.69 10.01 -15.08
C ASP A 427 -11.47 8.94 -14.30
N PRO A 428 -10.94 8.48 -13.15
CA PRO A 428 -11.58 7.43 -12.34
C PRO A 428 -12.95 7.87 -11.80
N GLY A 429 -13.16 9.19 -11.68
CA GLY A 429 -14.45 9.75 -11.29
C GLY A 429 -15.57 9.36 -12.25
N LYS A 430 -15.28 9.34 -13.54
CA LYS A 430 -16.21 9.01 -14.61
C LYS A 430 -16.17 7.54 -15.01
N THR A 431 -14.98 6.97 -15.15
CA THR A 431 -14.77 5.67 -15.79
C THR A 431 -14.89 4.48 -14.84
N PHE A 432 -14.61 4.64 -13.55
CA PHE A 432 -14.81 3.58 -12.56
C PHE A 432 -16.26 3.67 -12.05
N VAL A 433 -17.17 2.99 -12.72
CA VAL A 433 -18.62 3.07 -12.41
C VAL A 433 -18.98 2.28 -11.14
N VAL A 434 -18.20 1.24 -10.78
CA VAL A 434 -18.31 0.56 -9.49
C VAL A 434 -16.93 0.41 -8.90
N ILE A 435 -16.81 0.70 -7.59
CA ILE A 435 -15.62 0.44 -6.76
C ILE A 435 -16.05 -0.43 -5.58
N MET A 436 -15.48 -1.62 -5.50
CA MET A 436 -15.68 -2.56 -4.41
C MET A 436 -14.35 -2.82 -3.70
N LYS A 437 -14.34 -2.78 -2.37
CA LYS A 437 -13.24 -3.22 -1.52
C LYS A 437 -13.79 -4.12 -0.43
N ASP A 438 -13.13 -5.23 -0.18
CA ASP A 438 -13.53 -6.20 0.85
C ASP A 438 -15.00 -6.66 0.70
N GLY A 439 -15.46 -6.83 -0.56
CA GLY A 439 -16.84 -7.19 -0.90
C GLY A 439 -17.88 -6.08 -0.70
N LYS A 440 -17.50 -4.93 -0.13
CA LYS A 440 -18.39 -3.79 0.07
C LYS A 440 -18.26 -2.80 -1.10
N VAL A 441 -19.41 -2.37 -1.65
CA VAL A 441 -19.47 -1.37 -2.71
C VAL A 441 -19.36 0.04 -2.09
N TYR A 442 -18.36 0.80 -2.50
CA TYR A 442 -18.10 2.18 -2.06
C TYR A 442 -18.54 3.22 -3.09
N LYS A 443 -18.64 2.83 -4.35
CA LYS A 443 -19.17 3.64 -5.45
C LYS A 443 -19.99 2.75 -6.38
N ASN A 444 -21.17 3.21 -6.78
CA ASN A 444 -21.96 2.64 -7.87
C ASN A 444 -22.72 3.78 -8.56
N THR A 445 -22.40 4.05 -9.82
CA THR A 445 -23.04 5.09 -10.65
C THR A 445 -23.99 4.53 -11.69
N LEU A 446 -24.29 3.23 -11.64
CA LEU A 446 -25.21 2.55 -12.56
C LEU A 446 -26.66 2.47 -12.01
N GLN A 447 -26.87 2.92 -10.78
CA GLN A 447 -28.17 2.97 -10.11
C GLN A 447 -28.74 4.37 -10.16
#